data_a3d6cc1d5417f24265225f6c66fa1e60
#
_entry.id   a3d6cc1d5417f24265225f6c66fa1e60
#
_cell.length_a   1.000
_cell.length_b   1.000
_cell.length_c   1.000
_cell.angle_alpha   90.00
_cell.angle_beta   90.00
_cell.angle_gamma   90.00
#
_symmetry.space_group_name_H-M   'P 1'
#
loop_
_entity.id
_entity.type
_entity.pdbx_description
1 polymer ?
#
loop_
_entity_poly.entity_id
_entity_poly.type
_entity_poly.pdbx_seq_one_letter_code
_entity_poly.pdbx_strand_id
1 'polypeptide(L)'
;MIVCFSTFVQLTKMTATQNIEKILKRFLFISYFLLIFTNLSAKSNFLDGLSKNKVLPVDEAFIFEAVIQQKGIILSWSMKENCFLYNDKFEITTSPETNLSINTTGKTERINDIYFGDVDVFFNSVEKTLTLNPESKFINITYQGCNAQGFCYPPVNKQIEINKLNNL
;
A
#
# COMPACT_ATOMS: atom_id res chain seq x y z
N MET A 1 85.14 -27.94 3.11
CA MET A 1 84.19 -27.10 3.84
C MET A 1 83.29 -26.23 2.93
N ILE A 2 83.10 -26.60 1.64
CA ILE A 2 82.37 -25.79 0.63
C ILE A 2 81.07 -26.51 0.19
N VAL A 3 80.91 -27.79 0.43
CA VAL A 3 79.78 -28.58 -0.06
C VAL A 3 78.52 -28.39 0.82
N CYS A 4 78.64 -28.01 2.11
CA CYS A 4 77.53 -27.89 3.03
C CYS A 4 76.70 -26.58 2.88
N PHE A 5 77.27 -25.52 2.24
CA PHE A 5 76.63 -24.22 2.08
C PHE A 5 75.66 -24.20 0.85
N SER A 6 75.95 -25.01 -0.18
CA SER A 6 75.19 -25.06 -1.39
C SER A 6 73.80 -25.77 -1.18
N THR A 7 73.77 -26.77 -0.32
CA THR A 7 72.50 -27.51 -0.03
C THR A 7 71.53 -26.71 0.85
N PHE A 8 72.02 -25.87 1.74
CA PHE A 8 71.18 -25.03 2.60
C PHE A 8 70.48 -23.90 1.80
N VAL A 9 71.18 -23.30 0.83
CA VAL A 9 70.63 -22.26 -0.03
C VAL A 9 69.52 -22.85 -0.99
N GLN A 10 69.72 -24.08 -1.42
CA GLN A 10 68.68 -24.77 -2.26
C GLN A 10 67.40 -25.13 -1.47
N LEU A 11 67.53 -25.59 -0.20
CA LEU A 11 66.37 -25.91 0.63
C LEU A 11 65.54 -24.67 0.98
N THR A 12 66.18 -23.53 1.26
CA THR A 12 65.45 -22.28 1.56
C THR A 12 64.71 -21.70 0.35
N LYS A 13 65.25 -21.88 -0.88
CA LYS A 13 64.55 -21.48 -2.12
C LYS A 13 63.36 -22.38 -2.42
N MET A 14 63.43 -23.69 -2.17
CA MET A 14 62.31 -24.59 -2.42
C MET A 14 61.13 -24.37 -1.44
N THR A 15 61.39 -24.03 -0.17
CA THR A 15 60.33 -23.71 0.79
C THR A 15 59.64 -22.37 0.51
N ALA A 16 60.42 -21.38 0.02
CA ALA A 16 59.88 -20.07 -0.33
C ALA A 16 58.93 -20.15 -1.55
N THR A 17 59.31 -20.88 -2.58
CA THR A 17 58.45 -21.05 -3.79
C THR A 17 57.16 -21.81 -3.51
N GLN A 18 57.20 -22.86 -2.69
CA GLN A 18 55.98 -23.60 -2.30
C GLN A 18 55.01 -22.75 -1.46
N ASN A 19 55.54 -21.86 -0.63
CA ASN A 19 54.67 -20.95 0.12
C ASN A 19 54.03 -19.89 -0.76
N ILE A 20 54.76 -19.37 -1.75
CA ILE A 20 54.24 -18.38 -2.71
C ILE A 20 53.13 -19.00 -3.55
N GLU A 21 53.28 -20.23 -4.02
CA GLU A 21 52.22 -20.91 -4.76
C GLU A 21 50.94 -21.14 -3.92
N LYS A 22 51.09 -21.50 -2.65
CA LYS A 22 49.95 -21.67 -1.75
C LYS A 22 49.22 -20.35 -1.49
N ILE A 23 49.95 -19.26 -1.34
CA ILE A 23 49.39 -17.93 -1.16
C ILE A 23 48.68 -17.48 -2.43
N LEU A 24 49.30 -17.65 -3.59
CA LEU A 24 48.71 -17.30 -4.89
C LEU A 24 47.40 -18.07 -5.16
N LYS A 25 47.38 -19.38 -4.89
CA LYS A 25 46.15 -20.20 -5.02
C LYS A 25 45.07 -19.73 -4.07
N ARG A 26 45.39 -19.32 -2.84
CA ARG A 26 44.41 -18.75 -1.90
C ARG A 26 43.86 -17.41 -2.39
N PHE A 27 44.67 -16.54 -2.94
CA PHE A 27 44.23 -15.27 -3.50
C PHE A 27 43.33 -15.49 -4.74
N LEU A 28 43.69 -16.41 -5.62
CA LEU A 28 42.85 -16.77 -6.76
C LEU A 28 41.51 -17.37 -6.34
N PHE A 29 41.48 -18.19 -5.29
CA PHE A 29 40.25 -18.76 -4.76
C PHE A 29 39.34 -17.70 -4.13
N ILE A 30 39.91 -16.76 -3.40
CA ILE A 30 39.18 -15.62 -2.79
C ILE A 30 38.65 -14.68 -3.88
N SER A 31 39.47 -14.39 -4.92
CA SER A 31 39.04 -13.58 -6.07
C SER A 31 37.92 -14.24 -6.86
N TYR A 32 38.01 -15.55 -7.11
CA TYR A 32 36.96 -16.30 -7.79
C TYR A 32 35.64 -16.33 -6.95
N PHE A 33 35.76 -16.49 -5.63
CA PHE A 33 34.62 -16.46 -4.71
C PHE A 33 33.96 -15.08 -4.66
N LEU A 34 34.73 -13.99 -4.66
CA LEU A 34 34.22 -12.63 -4.76
C LEU A 34 33.50 -12.36 -6.09
N LEU A 35 34.01 -12.89 -7.22
CA LEU A 35 33.36 -12.74 -8.53
C LEU A 35 32.00 -13.46 -8.61
N ILE A 36 31.82 -14.56 -7.88
CA ILE A 36 30.54 -15.28 -7.82
C ILE A 36 29.50 -14.45 -7.04
N PHE A 37 29.89 -13.74 -6.00
CA PHE A 37 28.99 -12.94 -5.19
C PHE A 37 28.52 -11.64 -5.88
N THR A 38 29.25 -11.11 -6.85
CA THR A 38 28.86 -9.88 -7.56
C THR A 38 27.70 -10.09 -8.54
N ASN A 39 27.36 -11.33 -8.90
CA ASN A 39 26.24 -11.64 -9.79
C ASN A 39 24.92 -11.93 -9.06
N LEU A 40 24.88 -11.85 -7.74
CA LEU A 40 23.67 -12.05 -6.95
C LEU A 40 22.90 -10.72 -6.76
N SER A 41 22.86 -9.88 -7.80
CA SER A 41 21.83 -8.87 -7.92
C SER A 41 20.55 -9.60 -8.37
N ALA A 42 19.91 -10.27 -7.43
CA ALA A 42 18.55 -10.77 -7.63
C ALA A 42 17.65 -9.56 -7.89
N LYS A 43 17.34 -9.34 -9.16
CA LYS A 43 16.28 -8.40 -9.54
C LYS A 43 15.00 -8.88 -8.88
N SER A 44 14.53 -8.13 -7.89
CA SER A 44 13.28 -8.36 -7.17
C SER A 44 12.03 -8.10 -8.05
N ASN A 45 12.12 -8.35 -9.36
CA ASN A 45 11.00 -8.19 -10.29
C ASN A 45 9.90 -9.27 -10.11
N PHE A 46 10.19 -10.32 -9.33
CA PHE A 46 9.18 -11.35 -9.04
C PHE A 46 8.12 -10.85 -8.05
N LEU A 47 8.47 -9.95 -7.14
CA LEU A 47 7.53 -9.38 -6.16
C LEU A 47 6.65 -8.28 -6.76
N ASP A 48 7.10 -7.56 -7.79
CA ASP A 48 6.28 -6.56 -8.49
C ASP A 48 5.12 -7.20 -9.28
N GLY A 49 5.30 -8.41 -9.79
CA GLY A 49 4.23 -9.16 -10.47
C GLY A 49 3.12 -9.63 -9.51
N LEU A 50 3.44 -9.89 -8.26
CA LEU A 50 2.48 -10.26 -7.22
C LEU A 50 1.78 -9.05 -6.60
N SER A 51 2.36 -7.85 -6.72
CA SER A 51 1.77 -6.61 -6.21
C SER A 51 0.60 -6.09 -7.04
N LYS A 52 0.49 -6.49 -8.31
CA LYS A 52 -0.59 -6.02 -9.21
C LYS A 52 -2.00 -6.50 -8.82
N ASN A 53 -2.12 -7.53 -7.99
CA ASN A 53 -3.40 -8.09 -7.53
C ASN A 53 -3.61 -7.96 -6.02
N LYS A 54 -2.84 -7.11 -5.34
CA LYS A 54 -3.03 -6.91 -3.91
C LYS A 54 -4.26 -6.05 -3.67
N VAL A 55 -5.30 -6.64 -3.08
CA VAL A 55 -6.46 -5.89 -2.58
C VAL A 55 -5.97 -4.90 -1.52
N LEU A 56 -6.26 -3.63 -1.73
CA LEU A 56 -5.92 -2.58 -0.78
C LEU A 56 -6.74 -2.73 0.51
N PRO A 57 -6.22 -2.33 1.68
CA PRO A 57 -7.06 -2.10 2.85
C PRO A 57 -8.18 -1.11 2.53
N VAL A 58 -9.33 -1.26 3.16
CA VAL A 58 -10.53 -0.47 2.85
C VAL A 58 -10.32 1.04 2.99
N ASP A 59 -9.56 1.48 4.01
CA ASP A 59 -9.26 2.89 4.24
C ASP A 59 -8.21 3.45 3.27
N GLU A 60 -7.46 2.59 2.57
CA GLU A 60 -6.58 2.98 1.47
C GLU A 60 -7.34 3.01 0.14
N ALA A 61 -8.30 2.09 -0.07
CA ALA A 61 -9.13 2.04 -1.26
C ALA A 61 -10.10 3.21 -1.33
N PHE A 62 -10.67 3.61 -0.18
CA PHE A 62 -11.66 4.67 -0.01
C PHE A 62 -11.20 5.64 1.08
N ILE A 63 -10.47 6.67 0.66
CA ILE A 63 -9.99 7.72 1.58
C ILE A 63 -11.18 8.58 1.95
N PHE A 64 -11.50 8.61 3.24
CA PHE A 64 -12.65 9.34 3.78
C PHE A 64 -12.19 10.53 4.61
N GLU A 65 -12.82 11.68 4.39
CA GLU A 65 -12.59 12.91 5.15
C GLU A 65 -13.93 13.54 5.53
N ALA A 66 -13.95 14.23 6.68
CA ALA A 66 -15.10 14.98 7.15
C ALA A 66 -14.64 16.36 7.64
N VAL A 67 -15.27 17.41 7.12
CA VAL A 67 -14.91 18.81 7.41
C VAL A 67 -16.15 19.62 7.73
N ILE A 68 -16.07 20.45 8.79
CA ILE A 68 -17.11 21.42 9.07
C ILE A 68 -16.90 22.68 8.23
N GLN A 69 -17.95 23.13 7.60
CA GLN A 69 -18.02 24.41 6.89
C GLN A 69 -19.20 25.25 7.42
N GLN A 70 -19.22 26.55 7.06
CA GLN A 70 -20.23 27.50 7.54
C GLN A 70 -21.69 27.05 7.31
N LYS A 71 -21.94 26.19 6.33
CA LYS A 71 -23.29 25.73 5.93
C LYS A 71 -23.58 24.26 6.28
N GLY A 72 -22.69 23.59 7.01
CA GLY A 72 -22.89 22.19 7.36
C GLY A 72 -21.61 21.38 7.40
N ILE A 73 -21.73 20.07 7.30
CA ILE A 73 -20.59 19.15 7.29
C ILE A 73 -20.46 18.58 5.88
N ILE A 74 -19.25 18.61 5.36
CA ILE A 74 -18.89 17.94 4.10
C ILE A 74 -18.23 16.62 4.44
N LEU A 75 -18.79 15.56 3.92
CA LEU A 75 -18.21 14.22 3.90
C LEU A 75 -17.69 13.96 2.50
N SER A 76 -16.41 13.64 2.36
CA SER A 76 -15.79 13.37 1.07
C SER A 76 -15.14 11.99 1.05
N TRP A 77 -15.25 11.33 -0.10
CA TRP A 77 -14.58 10.08 -0.39
C TRP A 77 -13.76 10.25 -1.66
N SER A 78 -12.49 9.85 -1.59
CA SER A 78 -11.60 9.72 -2.74
C SER A 78 -11.28 8.25 -2.95
N MET A 79 -11.63 7.71 -4.10
CA MET A 79 -11.40 6.33 -4.47
C MET A 79 -10.07 6.15 -5.17
N LYS A 80 -9.31 5.11 -4.81
CA LYS A 80 -8.11 4.72 -5.55
C LYS A 80 -8.49 4.16 -6.91
N GLU A 81 -7.51 4.16 -7.81
CA GLU A 81 -7.66 3.60 -9.16
C GLU A 81 -8.28 2.20 -9.12
N ASN A 82 -9.23 1.94 -10.00
CA ASN A 82 -10.04 0.72 -10.08
C ASN A 82 -10.94 0.44 -8.86
N CYS A 83 -11.16 1.40 -7.96
CA CYS A 83 -12.13 1.30 -6.88
C CYS A 83 -13.33 2.20 -7.16
N PHE A 84 -14.51 1.77 -6.71
CA PHE A 84 -15.74 2.53 -6.84
C PHE A 84 -16.66 2.33 -5.64
N LEU A 85 -17.52 3.31 -5.37
CA LEU A 85 -18.55 3.26 -4.34
C LEU A 85 -19.94 3.20 -5.00
N TYR A 86 -20.82 2.33 -4.48
CA TYR A 86 -22.19 2.26 -4.93
C TYR A 86 -23.00 3.46 -4.46
N ASN A 87 -23.73 4.09 -5.37
CA ASN A 87 -24.56 5.24 -5.03
C ASN A 87 -25.73 4.88 -4.09
N ASP A 88 -26.31 3.72 -4.25
CA ASP A 88 -27.44 3.22 -3.47
C ASP A 88 -27.06 2.56 -2.12
N LYS A 89 -25.77 2.41 -1.83
CA LYS A 89 -25.27 1.81 -0.59
C LYS A 89 -24.76 2.82 0.43
N PHE A 90 -25.10 4.10 0.25
CA PHE A 90 -24.85 5.09 1.27
C PHE A 90 -26.05 5.21 2.21
N GLU A 91 -25.79 5.05 3.50
CA GLU A 91 -26.74 5.35 4.56
C GLU A 91 -26.08 6.34 5.53
N ILE A 92 -26.73 7.47 5.78
CA ILE A 92 -26.21 8.51 6.68
C ILE A 92 -27.36 8.89 7.60
N THR A 93 -27.13 8.73 8.89
CA THR A 93 -28.09 9.07 9.96
C THR A 93 -27.43 9.90 11.05
N THR A 94 -28.22 10.52 11.89
CA THR A 94 -27.74 11.27 13.07
C THR A 94 -28.13 10.59 14.38
N SER A 95 -27.40 10.88 15.46
CA SER A 95 -27.79 10.46 16.79
C SER A 95 -27.68 11.66 17.75
N PRO A 96 -28.77 12.04 18.47
CA PRO A 96 -30.13 11.53 18.28
C PRO A 96 -30.63 11.69 16.84
N GLU A 97 -31.60 10.86 16.44
CA GLU A 97 -32.17 10.92 15.10
C GLU A 97 -32.89 12.26 14.89
N THR A 98 -32.50 12.98 13.87
CA THR A 98 -33.01 14.31 13.53
C THR A 98 -33.19 14.42 12.03
N ASN A 99 -33.94 15.43 11.59
CA ASN A 99 -34.06 15.73 10.16
C ASN A 99 -32.69 16.09 9.59
N LEU A 100 -32.29 15.36 8.56
CA LEU A 100 -31.02 15.51 7.85
C LEU A 100 -31.29 15.81 6.38
N SER A 101 -30.73 16.90 5.89
CA SER A 101 -30.71 17.20 4.44
C SER A 101 -29.34 16.85 3.88
N ILE A 102 -29.31 16.05 2.82
CA ILE A 102 -28.10 15.59 2.17
C ILE A 102 -28.10 16.07 0.72
N ASN A 103 -27.09 16.82 0.34
CA ASN A 103 -26.81 17.16 -1.04
C ASN A 103 -25.58 16.38 -1.52
N THR A 104 -25.70 15.64 -2.62
CA THR A 104 -24.61 14.83 -3.18
C THR A 104 -24.02 15.50 -4.40
N THR A 105 -22.69 15.62 -4.43
CA THR A 105 -21.89 16.13 -5.53
C THR A 105 -20.93 15.05 -5.99
N GLY A 106 -20.99 14.67 -7.25
CA GLY A 106 -20.16 13.62 -7.85
C GLY A 106 -20.79 13.12 -9.15
N LYS A 107 -19.97 12.64 -10.06
CA LYS A 107 -20.45 12.03 -11.30
C LYS A 107 -20.65 10.53 -11.08
N THR A 108 -21.87 10.05 -11.31
CA THR A 108 -22.17 8.63 -11.34
C THR A 108 -21.93 8.05 -12.74
N GLU A 109 -21.54 6.78 -12.76
CA GLU A 109 -21.46 5.98 -13.97
C GLU A 109 -22.26 4.70 -13.77
N ARG A 110 -22.99 4.28 -14.82
CA ARG A 110 -23.76 3.04 -14.77
C ARG A 110 -22.89 1.89 -15.21
N ILE A 111 -22.80 0.86 -14.37
CA ILE A 111 -22.07 -0.37 -14.65
C ILE A 111 -22.95 -1.60 -14.46
N ASN A 112 -22.61 -2.70 -15.13
CA ASN A 112 -23.20 -4.01 -14.83
C ASN A 112 -22.27 -4.73 -13.85
N ASP A 113 -22.70 -4.80 -12.59
CA ASP A 113 -21.94 -5.43 -11.51
C ASP A 113 -22.34 -6.90 -11.37
N ILE A 114 -21.35 -7.77 -11.07
CA ILE A 114 -21.58 -9.21 -10.97
C ILE A 114 -22.41 -9.64 -9.76
N TYR A 115 -22.51 -8.79 -8.73
CA TYR A 115 -23.25 -9.08 -7.49
C TYR A 115 -24.62 -8.39 -7.46
N PHE A 116 -24.72 -7.17 -8.02
CA PHE A 116 -25.90 -6.31 -7.88
C PHE A 116 -26.56 -5.96 -9.21
N GLY A 117 -26.02 -6.45 -10.34
CA GLY A 117 -26.56 -6.13 -11.67
C GLY A 117 -26.28 -4.69 -12.10
N ASP A 118 -27.25 -4.03 -12.72
CA ASP A 118 -27.10 -2.66 -13.19
C ASP A 118 -27.21 -1.67 -12.04
N VAL A 119 -26.09 -1.02 -11.72
CA VAL A 119 -25.95 -0.08 -10.59
C VAL A 119 -25.28 1.21 -11.02
N ASP A 120 -25.59 2.29 -10.31
CA ASP A 120 -24.88 3.57 -10.45
C ASP A 120 -23.79 3.65 -9.38
N VAL A 121 -22.57 3.98 -9.82
CA VAL A 121 -21.40 4.02 -8.95
C VAL A 121 -20.63 5.33 -9.11
N PHE A 122 -19.90 5.70 -8.08
CA PHE A 122 -18.94 6.80 -8.12
C PHE A 122 -17.53 6.26 -8.32
N PHE A 123 -16.84 6.75 -9.35
CA PHE A 123 -15.40 6.63 -9.51
C PHE A 123 -14.72 7.94 -9.08
N ASN A 124 -13.44 7.87 -8.71
CA ASN A 124 -12.59 9.00 -8.31
C ASN A 124 -13.02 9.68 -7.01
N SER A 125 -14.14 10.42 -6.98
CA SER A 125 -14.58 11.12 -5.78
C SER A 125 -16.09 11.33 -5.72
N VAL A 126 -16.60 11.44 -4.50
CA VAL A 126 -17.96 11.87 -4.19
C VAL A 126 -17.95 12.69 -2.90
N GLU A 127 -18.79 13.74 -2.86
CA GLU A 127 -19.01 14.55 -1.67
C GLU A 127 -20.49 14.54 -1.30
N LYS A 128 -20.76 14.51 0.01
CA LYS A 128 -22.09 14.67 0.57
C LYS A 128 -22.07 15.80 1.58
N THR A 129 -22.77 16.90 1.24
CA THR A 129 -22.94 18.06 2.12
C THR A 129 -24.17 17.82 2.98
N LEU A 130 -23.97 17.81 4.30
CA LEU A 130 -25.01 17.59 5.31
C LEU A 130 -25.39 18.92 5.95
N THR A 131 -26.71 19.22 5.97
CA THR A 131 -27.27 20.26 6.82
C THR A 131 -27.90 19.58 8.02
N LEU A 132 -27.32 19.84 9.21
CA LEU A 132 -27.68 19.16 10.44
C LEU A 132 -28.59 20.02 11.33
N ASN A 133 -29.41 19.34 12.15
CA ASN A 133 -30.04 19.97 13.31
C ASN A 133 -28.99 20.21 14.40
N PRO A 134 -29.01 21.36 15.12
CA PRO A 134 -28.09 21.67 16.23
C PRO A 134 -28.07 20.63 17.36
N GLU A 135 -29.12 19.82 17.49
CA GLU A 135 -29.22 18.76 18.50
C GLU A 135 -28.44 17.51 18.16
N SER A 136 -27.99 17.36 16.90
CA SER A 136 -27.21 16.20 16.46
C SER A 136 -25.84 16.17 17.12
N LYS A 137 -25.49 15.03 17.72
CA LYS A 137 -24.20 14.82 18.39
C LYS A 137 -23.24 13.94 17.57
N PHE A 138 -23.81 12.95 16.88
CA PHE A 138 -23.09 11.99 16.08
C PHE A 138 -23.69 11.88 14.70
N ILE A 139 -22.83 11.57 13.72
CA ILE A 139 -23.19 11.15 12.38
C ILE A 139 -22.76 9.69 12.22
N ASN A 140 -23.70 8.82 11.88
CA ASN A 140 -23.43 7.44 11.53
C ASN A 140 -23.46 7.32 10.01
N ILE A 141 -22.45 6.70 9.45
CA ILE A 141 -22.24 6.59 8.02
C ILE A 141 -21.98 5.14 7.68
N THR A 142 -22.77 4.61 6.75
CA THR A 142 -22.50 3.31 6.13
C THR A 142 -22.30 3.52 4.64
N TYR A 143 -21.31 2.87 4.06
CA TYR A 143 -21.08 2.85 2.62
C TYR A 143 -20.45 1.54 2.19
N GLN A 144 -20.58 1.19 0.91
CA GLN A 144 -19.99 -0.01 0.34
C GLN A 144 -19.41 0.28 -1.04
N GLY A 145 -18.34 -0.40 -1.36
CA GLY A 145 -17.69 -0.33 -2.66
C GLY A 145 -16.94 -1.59 -3.01
N CYS A 146 -16.47 -1.64 -4.24
CA CYS A 146 -15.71 -2.75 -4.79
C CYS A 146 -14.49 -2.25 -5.55
N ASN A 147 -13.59 -3.20 -5.81
CA ASN A 147 -12.53 -3.05 -6.78
C ASN A 147 -13.00 -3.67 -8.11
N ALA A 148 -12.75 -3.00 -9.23
CA ALA A 148 -13.10 -3.45 -10.57
C ALA A 148 -12.49 -4.82 -10.98
N GLN A 149 -11.56 -5.34 -10.18
CA GLN A 149 -11.01 -6.69 -10.32
C GLN A 149 -11.91 -7.79 -9.70
N GLY A 150 -13.10 -7.43 -9.20
CA GLY A 150 -14.10 -8.35 -8.67
C GLY A 150 -14.04 -8.58 -7.15
N PHE A 151 -13.28 -7.77 -6.40
CA PHE A 151 -13.30 -7.82 -4.94
C PHE A 151 -14.21 -6.74 -4.37
N CYS A 152 -15.25 -7.15 -3.64
CA CYS A 152 -16.17 -6.23 -2.95
C CYS A 152 -15.86 -6.20 -1.45
N TYR A 153 -15.73 -4.99 -0.93
CA TYR A 153 -15.51 -4.77 0.49
C TYR A 153 -16.83 -4.96 1.26
N PRO A 154 -16.77 -5.49 2.49
CA PRO A 154 -17.93 -5.45 3.38
C PRO A 154 -18.41 -4.01 3.58
N PRO A 155 -19.69 -3.78 3.95
CA PRO A 155 -20.15 -2.46 4.32
C PRO A 155 -19.28 -1.83 5.40
N VAL A 156 -18.82 -0.60 5.15
CA VAL A 156 -17.98 0.17 6.09
C VAL A 156 -18.87 1.03 6.94
N ASN A 157 -18.72 0.92 8.26
CA ASN A 157 -19.47 1.74 9.21
C ASN A 157 -18.49 2.71 9.89
N LYS A 158 -18.83 4.00 9.87
CA LYS A 158 -18.09 5.06 10.57
C LYS A 158 -19.05 5.86 11.44
N GLN A 159 -18.59 6.25 12.62
CA GLN A 159 -19.29 7.19 13.50
C GLN A 159 -18.41 8.40 13.72
N ILE A 160 -18.95 9.58 13.54
CA ILE A 160 -18.29 10.86 13.74
C ILE A 160 -18.97 11.60 14.87
N GLU A 161 -18.19 12.06 15.83
CA GLU A 161 -18.65 12.96 16.89
C GLU A 161 -18.48 14.41 16.40
N ILE A 162 -19.59 15.13 16.26
CA ILE A 162 -19.62 16.45 15.59
C ILE A 162 -18.77 17.48 16.31
N ASN A 163 -18.76 17.47 17.65
CA ASN A 163 -17.97 18.40 18.46
C ASN A 163 -16.45 18.18 18.32
N LYS A 164 -16.01 16.99 17.93
CA LYS A 164 -14.59 16.71 17.67
C LYS A 164 -14.11 17.23 16.32
N LEU A 165 -15.00 17.42 15.37
CA LEU A 165 -14.66 18.03 14.07
C LEU A 165 -14.33 19.52 14.19
N ASN A 166 -14.81 20.22 15.24
CA ASN A 166 -14.54 21.64 15.48
C ASN A 166 -13.13 21.92 16.01
N ASN A 167 -12.36 20.89 16.36
CA ASN A 167 -11.04 21.00 16.99
C ASN A 167 -9.88 20.60 16.05
N LEU A 168 -10.14 20.43 14.77
CA LEU A 168 -9.14 20.29 13.71
C LEU A 168 -9.10 21.56 12.87
#